data_020fa39d393e223d06b79f57722def83
#
_entry.id   020fa39d393e223d06b79f57722def83
#
_cell.length_a   1.000
_cell.length_b   1.000
_cell.length_c   1.000
_cell.angle_alpha   90.00
_cell.angle_beta   90.00
_cell.angle_gamma   90.00
#
_symmetry.space_group_name_H-M   'P 1'
#
loop_
_entity.id
_entity.type
_entity.pdbx_description
1 polymer ?
#
loop_
_entity_poly.entity_id
_entity_poly.type
_entity_poly.pdbx_seq_one_letter_code
_entity_poly.pdbx_strand_id
1 'polypeptide(L)'
;MTRVPTYCYQCVAGPDLLTVKVEDGVASEVEPNFAAAGVHPGGGKVCVKAYGLVQKTYHPDRVLRPMKRTNPEKGHDEDPGFVPISWDEALDAIAAKLLDVRSRGLLDESGYPRVAASFGGGGTPQFYMGSFPAFLAAWGPVDMGFGSGQGV
;
A
#
# COMPACT_ATOMS: atom_id res chain seq x y z
N MET A 1 -22.72 15.42 14.38
CA MET A 1 -21.24 15.37 14.45
C MET A 1 -20.83 14.40 15.54
N THR A 2 -20.05 13.39 15.20
CA THR A 2 -19.56 12.35 16.12
C THR A 2 -18.03 12.31 16.07
N ARG A 3 -17.38 11.98 17.19
CA ARG A 3 -15.93 11.74 17.25
C ARG A 3 -15.67 10.26 17.41
N VAL A 4 -14.90 9.67 16.51
CA VAL A 4 -14.61 8.24 16.48
C VAL A 4 -13.11 8.04 16.76
N PRO A 5 -12.75 7.38 17.87
CA PRO A 5 -11.37 6.98 18.12
C PRO A 5 -10.91 5.98 17.06
N THR A 6 -9.69 6.18 16.57
CA THR A 6 -9.05 5.27 15.62
C THR A 6 -7.53 5.39 15.72
N TYR A 7 -6.82 4.85 14.77
CA TYR A 7 -5.36 4.94 14.71
C TYR A 7 -4.88 5.25 13.29
N CYS A 8 -3.72 5.88 13.19
CA CYS A 8 -3.05 6.10 11.92
C CYS A 8 -2.28 4.85 11.50
N TYR A 9 -2.37 4.47 10.24
CA TYR A 9 -1.69 3.29 9.68
C TYR A 9 -0.79 3.65 8.48
N GLN A 10 -0.32 4.89 8.40
CA GLN A 10 0.47 5.33 7.24
C GLN A 10 1.92 4.86 7.26
N CYS A 11 2.49 4.57 8.41
CA CYS A 11 3.90 4.18 8.52
C CYS A 11 4.12 3.17 9.65
N VAL A 12 5.36 2.64 9.72
CA VAL A 12 5.78 1.67 10.74
C VAL A 12 6.13 2.29 12.09
N ALA A 13 6.21 3.62 12.18
CA ALA A 13 6.60 4.31 13.42
C ALA A 13 5.60 4.12 14.57
N GLY A 14 4.64 3.30 14.36
CA GLY A 14 3.57 2.97 15.31
C GLY A 14 2.28 3.66 14.94
N PRO A 15 1.16 3.06 15.31
CA PRO A 15 -0.13 3.68 15.07
C PRO A 15 -0.33 4.81 16.07
N ASP A 16 -0.21 6.05 15.63
CA ASP A 16 -0.71 7.17 16.43
C ASP A 16 -2.19 6.98 16.68
N LEU A 17 -2.59 7.06 17.95
CA LEU A 17 -4.00 7.03 18.33
C LEU A 17 -4.59 8.41 18.06
N LEU A 18 -5.60 8.45 17.23
CA LEU A 18 -6.23 9.69 16.78
C LEU A 18 -7.76 9.61 16.89
N THR A 19 -8.40 10.74 16.71
CA THR A 19 -9.84 10.86 16.65
C THR A 19 -10.23 11.43 15.29
N VAL A 20 -11.27 10.87 14.69
CA VAL A 20 -11.84 11.39 13.44
C VAL A 20 -13.19 12.00 13.75
N LYS A 21 -13.39 13.24 13.31
CA LYS A 21 -14.72 13.84 13.25
C LYS A 21 -15.50 13.25 12.09
N VAL A 22 -16.73 12.88 12.35
CA VAL A 22 -17.67 12.36 11.36
C VAL A 22 -18.91 13.21 11.35
N GLU A 23 -19.25 13.72 10.19
CA GLU A 23 -20.44 14.55 9.93
C GLU A 23 -21.25 13.87 8.81
N ASP A 24 -22.50 13.55 9.09
CA ASP A 24 -23.41 12.89 8.14
C ASP A 24 -22.81 11.61 7.49
N GLY A 25 -22.05 10.84 8.30
CA GLY A 25 -21.39 9.62 7.83
C GLY A 25 -20.07 9.85 7.08
N VAL A 26 -19.61 11.08 6.94
CA VAL A 26 -18.38 11.44 6.24
C VAL A 26 -17.31 11.88 7.23
N ALA A 27 -16.09 11.37 7.10
CA ALA A 27 -14.95 11.83 7.88
C ALA A 27 -14.56 13.24 7.41
N SER A 28 -14.56 14.20 8.32
CA SER A 28 -14.29 15.62 7.99
C SER A 28 -12.93 16.12 8.47
N GLU A 29 -12.45 15.62 9.61
CA GLU A 29 -11.20 16.09 10.22
C GLU A 29 -10.54 15.02 11.08
N VAL A 30 -9.22 15.05 11.15
CA VAL A 30 -8.41 14.27 12.09
C VAL A 30 -7.97 15.16 13.25
N GLU A 31 -8.15 14.67 14.46
CA GLU A 31 -7.74 15.34 15.71
C GLU A 31 -6.79 14.45 16.52
N PRO A 32 -5.90 15.05 17.33
CA PRO A 32 -5.17 14.33 18.38
C PRO A 32 -6.14 13.64 19.35
N ASN A 33 -5.72 12.51 19.90
CA ASN A 33 -6.50 11.78 20.92
C ASN A 33 -5.80 11.86 22.27
N PHE A 34 -5.87 12.99 22.95
CA PHE A 34 -5.25 13.19 24.26
C PHE A 34 -5.87 12.32 25.36
N ALA A 35 -7.07 11.77 25.17
CA ALA A 35 -7.66 10.80 26.10
C ALA A 35 -6.86 9.47 26.12
N ALA A 36 -6.14 9.17 25.03
CA ALA A 36 -5.28 7.99 24.93
C ALA A 36 -3.78 8.29 25.20
N ALA A 37 -3.47 9.42 25.82
CA ALA A 37 -2.09 9.85 26.03
C ALA A 37 -1.21 8.84 26.81
N GLY A 38 -1.80 8.05 27.69
CA GLY A 38 -1.09 7.01 28.45
C GLY A 38 -0.90 5.67 27.73
N VAL A 39 -1.47 5.51 26.53
CA VAL A 39 -1.49 4.23 25.80
C VAL A 39 -0.34 4.12 24.80
N HIS A 40 0.08 5.21 24.21
CA HIS A 40 1.12 5.26 23.18
C HIS A 40 2.18 6.32 23.51
N PRO A 41 3.45 6.07 23.19
CA PRO A 41 4.56 7.04 23.45
C PRO A 41 4.34 8.41 22.81
N GLY A 42 3.55 8.53 21.76
CA GLY A 42 3.17 9.80 21.14
C GLY A 42 2.34 10.71 22.04
N GLY A 43 1.84 10.22 23.19
CA GLY A 43 1.09 11.03 24.16
C GLY A 43 -0.21 11.59 23.61
N GLY A 44 -0.85 10.88 22.69
CA GLY A 44 -2.09 11.31 22.02
C GLY A 44 -1.90 12.34 20.91
N LYS A 45 -0.65 12.76 20.64
CA LYS A 45 -0.31 13.64 19.51
C LYS A 45 -0.31 12.85 18.20
N VAL A 46 -0.44 13.54 17.09
CA VAL A 46 -0.37 12.97 15.75
C VAL A 46 0.65 13.73 14.90
N CYS A 47 1.30 13.05 13.98
CA CYS A 47 2.23 13.71 13.07
C CYS A 47 1.47 14.52 12.01
N VAL A 48 2.14 15.48 11.39
CA VAL A 48 1.54 16.36 10.38
C VAL A 48 0.90 15.59 9.21
N LYS A 49 1.41 14.44 8.83
CA LYS A 49 0.87 13.62 7.75
C LYS A 49 -0.50 13.02 8.07
N ALA A 50 -0.79 12.79 9.35
CA ALA A 50 -2.09 12.25 9.77
C ALA A 50 -3.23 13.23 9.50
N TYR A 51 -3.00 14.53 9.62
CA TYR A 51 -4.01 15.54 9.29
C TYR A 51 -4.43 15.52 7.82
N GLY A 52 -3.56 15.03 6.92
CA GLY A 52 -3.87 14.85 5.50
C GLY A 52 -4.67 13.58 5.16
N LEU A 53 -5.02 12.74 6.14
CA LEU A 53 -5.70 11.47 5.88
C LEU A 53 -7.09 11.65 5.25
N VAL A 54 -7.84 12.67 5.67
CA VAL A 54 -9.17 12.96 5.11
C VAL A 54 -9.03 13.39 3.65
N GLN A 55 -8.12 14.33 3.35
CA GLN A 55 -7.87 14.78 1.98
C GLN A 55 -7.40 13.62 1.09
N LYS A 56 -6.54 12.75 1.60
CA LYS A 56 -6.08 11.55 0.89
C LYS A 56 -7.24 10.58 0.61
N THR A 57 -8.15 10.41 1.57
CA THR A 57 -9.29 9.47 1.45
C THR A 57 -10.29 9.93 0.39
N TYR A 58 -10.57 11.22 0.35
CA TYR A 58 -11.58 11.81 -0.54
C TYR A 58 -10.98 12.61 -1.71
N HIS A 59 -9.69 12.37 -2.03
CA HIS A 59 -9.06 13.05 -3.14
C HIS A 59 -9.78 12.73 -4.46
N PRO A 60 -10.10 13.71 -5.31
CA PRO A 60 -10.82 13.47 -6.56
C PRO A 60 -10.06 12.54 -7.52
N ASP A 61 -8.73 12.60 -7.51
CA ASP A 61 -7.87 11.74 -8.34
C ASP A 61 -7.51 10.42 -7.67
N ARG A 62 -8.19 10.05 -6.57
CA ARG A 62 -7.95 8.78 -5.91
C ARG A 62 -8.25 7.61 -6.86
N VAL A 63 -7.29 6.73 -7.02
CA VAL A 63 -7.45 5.49 -7.81
C VAL A 63 -8.42 4.56 -7.07
N LEU A 64 -9.59 4.32 -7.68
CA LEU A 64 -10.67 3.48 -7.10
C LEU A 64 -10.81 2.13 -7.81
N ARG A 65 -10.08 1.91 -8.89
CA ARG A 65 -10.12 0.69 -9.72
C ARG A 65 -8.72 0.33 -10.16
N PRO A 66 -8.46 -0.93 -10.54
CA PRO A 66 -7.22 -1.26 -11.22
C PRO A 66 -7.05 -0.42 -12.47
N MET A 67 -5.82 0.03 -12.70
CA MET A 67 -5.47 0.86 -13.85
C MET A 67 -4.43 0.13 -14.70
N LYS A 68 -4.67 0.07 -16.00
CA LYS A 68 -3.74 -0.51 -16.97
C LYS A 68 -3.04 0.60 -17.74
N ARG A 69 -1.72 0.52 -17.78
CA ARG A 69 -0.90 1.39 -18.63
C ARG A 69 -1.07 0.99 -20.08
N THR A 70 -1.38 1.95 -20.95
CA THR A 70 -1.54 1.71 -22.40
C THR A 70 -0.35 2.22 -23.21
N ASN A 71 0.35 3.23 -22.71
CA ASN A 71 1.58 3.73 -23.36
C ASN A 71 2.77 2.83 -22.96
N PRO A 72 3.44 2.13 -23.92
CA PRO A 72 4.61 1.32 -23.64
C PRO A 72 5.86 2.15 -23.30
N GLU A 73 5.92 3.39 -23.81
CA GLU A 73 7.04 4.30 -23.58
C GLU A 73 7.10 4.70 -22.10
N LYS A 74 8.30 4.71 -21.56
CA LYS A 74 8.54 5.03 -20.15
C LYS A 74 9.50 6.22 -20.06
N GLY A 75 9.12 7.20 -19.30
CA GLY A 75 9.92 8.38 -19.06
C GLY A 75 9.24 9.25 -18.00
N HIS A 76 9.98 10.24 -17.50
CA HIS A 76 9.44 11.19 -16.53
C HIS A 76 8.34 12.07 -17.15
N ASP A 77 8.51 12.42 -18.42
CA ASP A 77 7.62 13.33 -19.16
C ASP A 77 6.63 12.59 -20.07
N GLU A 78 6.58 11.26 -19.98
CA GLU A 78 5.70 10.43 -20.77
C GLU A 78 4.36 10.18 -20.06
N ASP A 79 3.26 10.53 -20.70
CA ASP A 79 1.94 10.15 -20.19
C ASP A 79 1.79 8.62 -20.22
N PRO A 80 1.60 7.98 -19.08
CA PRO A 80 1.41 6.52 -19.03
C PRO A 80 0.13 6.04 -19.73
N GLY A 81 -0.83 6.91 -20.01
CA GLY A 81 -2.10 6.56 -20.64
C GLY A 81 -2.89 5.55 -19.80
N PHE A 82 -2.99 5.74 -18.48
CA PHE A 82 -3.71 4.81 -17.62
C PHE A 82 -5.20 4.79 -17.92
N VAL A 83 -5.73 3.59 -18.15
CA VAL A 83 -7.16 3.33 -18.32
C VAL A 83 -7.68 2.41 -17.22
N PRO A 84 -8.91 2.62 -16.71
CA PRO A 84 -9.51 1.73 -15.74
C PRO A 84 -9.86 0.38 -16.37
N ILE A 85 -9.59 -0.71 -15.63
CA ILE A 85 -9.94 -2.07 -16.01
C ILE A 85 -10.69 -2.77 -14.87
N SER A 86 -11.28 -3.94 -15.13
CA SER A 86 -11.86 -4.77 -14.08
C SER A 86 -10.80 -5.46 -13.23
N TRP A 87 -11.19 -5.93 -12.04
CA TRP A 87 -10.33 -6.78 -11.22
C TRP A 87 -10.01 -8.11 -11.90
N ASP A 88 -10.97 -8.70 -12.61
CA ASP A 88 -10.77 -9.95 -13.34
C ASP A 88 -9.72 -9.76 -14.45
N GLU A 89 -9.85 -8.69 -15.25
CA GLU A 89 -8.84 -8.37 -16.26
C GLU A 89 -7.45 -8.15 -15.65
N ALA A 90 -7.37 -7.45 -14.52
CA ALA A 90 -6.10 -7.19 -13.84
C ALA A 90 -5.45 -8.49 -13.34
N LEU A 91 -6.23 -9.33 -12.68
CA LEU A 91 -5.76 -10.61 -12.12
C LEU A 91 -5.36 -11.59 -13.23
N ASP A 92 -6.15 -11.69 -14.29
CA ASP A 92 -5.84 -12.55 -15.45
C ASP A 92 -4.55 -12.11 -16.14
N ALA A 93 -4.36 -10.81 -16.32
CA ALA A 93 -3.14 -10.26 -16.92
C ALA A 93 -1.90 -10.56 -16.07
N ILE A 94 -2.01 -10.42 -14.73
CA ILE A 94 -0.93 -10.74 -13.79
C ILE A 94 -0.64 -12.24 -13.81
N ALA A 95 -1.68 -13.08 -13.71
CA ALA A 95 -1.55 -14.53 -13.71
C ALA A 95 -0.91 -15.03 -15.02
N ALA A 96 -1.37 -14.54 -16.17
CA ALA A 96 -0.79 -14.89 -17.47
C ALA A 96 0.69 -14.54 -17.54
N LYS A 97 1.10 -13.38 -17.03
CA LYS A 97 2.51 -12.97 -16.98
C LYS A 97 3.35 -13.85 -16.07
N LEU A 98 2.83 -14.21 -14.90
CA LEU A 98 3.51 -15.11 -13.98
C LEU A 98 3.64 -16.51 -14.57
N LEU A 99 2.59 -17.04 -15.22
CA LEU A 99 2.63 -18.34 -15.90
C LEU A 99 3.64 -18.35 -17.05
N ASP A 100 3.72 -17.28 -17.84
CA ASP A 100 4.76 -17.13 -18.88
C ASP A 100 6.16 -17.20 -18.28
N VAL A 101 6.41 -16.48 -17.19
CA VAL A 101 7.71 -16.56 -16.49
C VAL A 101 7.98 -17.99 -16.02
N ARG A 102 6.99 -18.64 -15.38
CA ARG A 102 7.13 -20.00 -14.86
C ARG A 102 7.39 -21.03 -15.93
N SER A 103 6.82 -20.87 -17.13
CA SER A 103 7.02 -21.80 -18.27
C SER A 103 8.47 -21.80 -18.78
N ARG A 104 9.23 -20.74 -18.53
CA ARG A 104 10.64 -20.60 -18.87
C ARG A 104 11.59 -21.09 -17.76
N GLY A 105 11.04 -21.64 -16.67
CA GLY A 105 11.78 -22.05 -15.48
C GLY A 105 11.80 -20.94 -14.41
N LEU A 106 12.02 -21.34 -13.17
CA LEU A 106 12.05 -20.41 -12.03
C LEU A 106 13.38 -19.66 -11.91
N LEU A 107 14.46 -20.21 -12.44
CA LEU A 107 15.79 -19.63 -12.46
C LEU A 107 16.19 -19.26 -13.90
N ASP A 108 17.05 -18.28 -14.04
CA ASP A 108 17.70 -17.96 -15.30
C ASP A 108 18.91 -18.86 -15.59
N GLU A 109 19.62 -18.62 -16.67
CA GLU A 109 20.80 -19.39 -17.11
C GLU A 109 21.98 -19.26 -16.14
N SER A 110 22.01 -18.21 -15.34
CA SER A 110 23.03 -17.95 -14.31
C SER A 110 22.65 -18.49 -12.94
N GLY A 111 21.45 -19.09 -12.80
CA GLY A 111 20.94 -19.65 -11.57
C GLY A 111 20.22 -18.64 -10.65
N TYR A 112 19.93 -17.43 -11.12
CA TYR A 112 19.20 -16.43 -10.37
C TYR A 112 17.68 -16.55 -10.57
N PRO A 113 16.88 -16.23 -9.53
CA PRO A 113 15.43 -16.18 -9.65
C PRO A 113 14.96 -15.22 -10.76
N ARG A 114 14.02 -15.67 -11.59
CA ARG A 114 13.41 -14.83 -12.63
C ARG A 114 12.38 -13.85 -12.10
N VAL A 115 12.00 -13.96 -10.84
CA VAL A 115 11.09 -13.06 -10.16
C VAL A 115 11.82 -12.39 -9.01
N ALA A 116 11.70 -11.08 -8.94
CA ALA A 116 12.13 -10.29 -7.81
C ALA A 116 10.92 -9.67 -7.12
N ALA A 117 10.97 -9.57 -5.81
CA ALA A 117 10.00 -8.88 -4.99
C ALA A 117 10.67 -7.81 -4.16
N SER A 118 10.16 -6.58 -4.25
CA SER A 118 10.63 -5.46 -3.44
C SER A 118 9.51 -4.99 -2.51
N PHE A 119 9.84 -4.87 -1.25
CA PHE A 119 8.90 -4.42 -0.22
C PHE A 119 9.29 -3.06 0.31
N GLY A 120 8.32 -2.18 0.41
CA GLY A 120 8.44 -0.99 1.27
C GLY A 120 8.27 -1.37 2.72
N GLY A 121 9.06 -0.76 3.61
CA GLY A 121 9.03 -1.03 5.06
C GLY A 121 7.90 -0.34 5.80
N GLY A 122 6.81 0.04 5.17
CA GLY A 122 5.82 0.84 5.84
C GLY A 122 4.38 0.41 5.63
N GLY A 123 3.59 0.72 6.58
CA GLY A 123 2.16 0.55 6.53
C GLY A 123 1.64 -0.55 7.44
N THR A 124 0.76 -0.14 8.25
CA THR A 124 -0.15 -0.99 9.00
C THR A 124 -1.57 -0.72 8.47
N PRO A 125 -2.47 -1.66 8.50
CA PRO A 125 -2.36 -3.00 9.05
C PRO A 125 -1.53 -3.92 8.16
N GLN A 126 -0.72 -4.75 8.79
CA GLN A 126 0.19 -5.67 8.11
C GLN A 126 -0.45 -7.04 7.84
N PHE A 127 -1.76 -7.12 7.72
CA PHE A 127 -2.43 -8.38 7.44
C PHE A 127 -2.04 -9.00 6.09
N TYR A 128 -1.62 -8.19 5.13
CA TYR A 128 -1.06 -8.68 3.87
C TYR A 128 0.32 -9.36 4.05
N MET A 129 1.00 -9.11 5.17
CA MET A 129 2.29 -9.74 5.47
C MET A 129 2.20 -11.26 5.60
N GLY A 130 1.03 -11.81 5.88
CA GLY A 130 0.79 -13.26 5.86
C GLY A 130 0.53 -13.81 4.46
N SER A 131 -0.29 -13.15 3.67
CA SER A 131 -0.69 -13.61 2.34
C SER A 131 0.43 -13.48 1.29
N PHE A 132 1.18 -12.38 1.31
CA PHE A 132 2.23 -12.16 0.33
C PHE A 132 3.44 -13.10 0.51
N PRO A 133 4.02 -13.27 1.71
CA PRO A 133 5.02 -14.31 1.95
C PRO A 133 4.52 -15.72 1.63
N ALA A 134 3.26 -16.03 1.92
CA ALA A 134 2.69 -17.33 1.56
C ALA A 134 2.63 -17.54 0.04
N PHE A 135 2.26 -16.49 -0.71
CA PHE A 135 2.31 -16.53 -2.17
C PHE A 135 3.74 -16.76 -2.68
N LEU A 136 4.72 -16.03 -2.15
CA LEU A 136 6.13 -16.17 -2.55
C LEU A 136 6.68 -17.56 -2.22
N ALA A 137 6.34 -18.12 -1.05
CA ALA A 137 6.73 -19.47 -0.67
C ALA A 137 6.11 -20.53 -1.61
N ALA A 138 4.87 -20.33 -2.04
CA ALA A 138 4.21 -21.22 -3.00
C ALA A 138 4.75 -21.05 -4.43
N TRP A 139 5.24 -19.85 -4.77
CA TRP A 139 5.85 -19.59 -6.07
C TRP A 139 7.16 -20.35 -6.24
N GLY A 140 8.07 -20.26 -5.29
CA GLY A 140 9.41 -20.85 -5.31
C GLY A 140 10.51 -19.81 -5.10
N PRO A 141 11.68 -19.95 -5.73
CA PRO A 141 12.77 -18.99 -5.58
C PRO A 141 12.38 -17.60 -6.05
N VAL A 142 12.58 -16.60 -5.18
CA VAL A 142 12.34 -15.18 -5.47
C VAL A 142 13.51 -14.37 -4.92
N ASP A 143 14.02 -13.45 -5.73
CA ASP A 143 14.99 -12.46 -5.26
C ASP A 143 14.27 -11.39 -4.43
N MET A 144 14.71 -11.19 -3.18
CA MET A 144 13.98 -10.38 -2.21
C MET A 144 14.77 -9.13 -1.86
N GLY A 145 14.22 -7.97 -2.23
CA GLY A 145 14.71 -6.68 -1.80
C GLY A 145 13.80 -6.06 -0.72
N PHE A 146 14.36 -5.77 0.46
CA PHE A 146 13.70 -4.94 1.45
C PHE A 146 14.16 -3.50 1.28
N GLY A 147 13.31 -2.67 0.70
CA GLY A 147 13.51 -1.23 0.79
C GLY A 147 13.36 -0.79 2.23
N SER A 148 14.31 -0.03 2.76
CA SER A 148 14.11 0.67 4.02
C SER A 148 13.06 1.76 3.78
N GLY A 149 11.81 1.41 3.86
CA GLY A 149 10.70 2.37 3.84
C GLY A 149 10.61 3.18 5.12
N GLN A 150 11.72 3.31 5.80
CA GLN A 150 11.88 4.26 6.86
C GLN A 150 12.13 5.60 6.18
N GLY A 151 11.03 6.25 5.83
CA GLY A 151 11.07 7.68 5.58
C GLY A 151 11.61 8.33 6.83
N VAL A 152 12.83 8.72 6.76
CA VAL A 152 13.44 9.62 7.71
C VAL A 152 12.87 11.00 7.45
#